data_2e6033c2b302854e05a6b638d89d738e
#
_entry.id   2e6033c2b302854e05a6b638d89d738e
#
_cell.length_a   1.000
_cell.length_b   1.000
_cell.length_c   1.000
_cell.angle_alpha   90.00
_cell.angle_beta   90.00
_cell.angle_gamma   90.00
#
_symmetry.space_group_name_H-M   'P 1'
#
loop_
_entity.id
_entity.type
_entity.pdbx_description
1 polymer ?
#
loop_
_entity_poly.entity_id
_entity_poly.type
_entity_poly.pdbx_seq_one_letter_code
_entity_poly.pdbx_strand_id
1 'polypeptide(L)'
;MKIIITESQLKILLKEGISDDQEFRNSIKKFESEVIGDDNKHYTFDDKDSGKEKTWVRTNTPPFGGTLTIGWGHTGPEAKPNNRITNAEAERLLTDDIEKEERKTKDLFSKYDKYPTYVKRALVNAVYRGEAKSSYEWVKDINAGKWFSAAKKYLEGWDIDFSKAKDPKYEGGLADRMVTNQTAFLKYAKELKNKKISSNETQEQKCKKMQPKELVYHPECDKYFKSNYNMKYGIDLKNQYVVKQGDTLSSIAAKYPDKTITAASIKKLNNLKSDNIEPGQTLKIK
;
A
#
# COMPACT_ATOMS: atom_id res chain seq x y z
N MET A 1 32.49 -0.20 9.11
CA MET A 1 32.07 -1.59 8.89
C MET A 1 31.72 -1.76 7.41
N LYS A 2 32.43 -2.61 6.64
CA LYS A 2 32.07 -2.91 5.24
C LYS A 2 31.10 -4.09 5.27
N ILE A 3 29.90 -3.90 4.78
CA ILE A 3 28.94 -5.01 4.57
C ILE A 3 29.30 -5.62 3.23
N ILE A 4 29.77 -6.86 3.22
CA ILE A 4 30.02 -7.62 2.00
C ILE A 4 28.75 -8.40 1.70
N ILE A 5 28.07 -8.02 0.63
CA ILE A 5 26.87 -8.70 0.13
C ILE A 5 27.33 -9.64 -0.99
N THR A 6 26.97 -10.92 -0.90
CA THR A 6 27.24 -11.88 -1.98
C THR A 6 26.36 -11.54 -3.20
N GLU A 7 26.78 -11.99 -4.38
CA GLU A 7 26.01 -11.77 -5.61
C GLU A 7 24.58 -12.34 -5.50
N SER A 8 24.42 -13.48 -4.81
CA SER A 8 23.10 -14.07 -4.51
C SER A 8 22.27 -13.21 -3.56
N GLN A 9 22.88 -12.64 -2.52
CA GLN A 9 22.21 -11.69 -1.62
C GLN A 9 21.87 -10.38 -2.32
N LEU A 10 22.74 -9.90 -3.21
CA LEU A 10 22.47 -8.73 -4.04
C LEU A 10 21.31 -8.99 -5.00
N LYS A 11 21.26 -10.18 -5.62
CA LYS A 11 20.12 -10.60 -6.45
C LYS A 11 18.82 -10.67 -5.66
N ILE A 12 18.85 -11.13 -4.41
CA ILE A 12 17.67 -11.15 -3.52
C ILE A 12 17.25 -9.72 -3.16
N LEU A 13 18.20 -8.83 -2.85
CA LEU A 13 17.93 -7.43 -2.52
C LEU A 13 17.48 -6.59 -3.73
N LEU A 14 17.91 -6.97 -4.94
CA LEU A 14 17.52 -6.30 -6.19
C LEU A 14 16.25 -6.90 -6.83
N LYS A 15 15.77 -8.04 -6.33
CA LYS A 15 14.53 -8.68 -6.77
C LYS A 15 13.31 -8.03 -6.10
N GLU A 16 13.07 -6.77 -6.37
CA GLU A 16 11.80 -6.09 -6.01
C GLU A 16 10.72 -6.23 -7.10
N GLY A 17 10.84 -7.24 -7.95
CA GLY A 17 9.88 -7.51 -9.01
C GLY A 17 8.58 -8.11 -8.48
N ILE A 18 7.49 -7.80 -9.15
CA ILE A 18 6.16 -8.40 -8.87
C ILE A 18 6.15 -9.93 -9.16
N SER A 19 7.11 -10.42 -9.95
CA SER A 19 7.24 -11.85 -10.30
C SER A 19 7.53 -12.76 -9.09
N ASP A 20 8.17 -12.24 -8.05
CA ASP A 20 8.45 -12.99 -6.81
C ASP A 20 7.35 -12.80 -5.74
N ASP A 21 6.36 -11.96 -5.99
CA ASP A 21 5.25 -11.70 -5.07
C ASP A 21 4.27 -12.88 -5.03
N GLN A 22 4.33 -13.67 -3.97
CA GLN A 22 3.54 -14.91 -3.84
C GLN A 22 2.03 -14.65 -3.84
N GLU A 23 1.57 -13.55 -3.26
CA GLU A 23 0.15 -13.19 -3.26
C GLU A 23 -0.32 -12.86 -4.68
N PHE A 24 0.50 -12.14 -5.45
CA PHE A 24 0.22 -11.85 -6.85
C PHE A 24 0.22 -13.12 -7.70
N ARG A 25 1.23 -13.98 -7.56
CA ARG A 25 1.31 -15.28 -8.26
C ARG A 25 0.09 -16.15 -7.98
N ASN A 26 -0.31 -16.25 -6.71
CA ASN A 26 -1.49 -17.02 -6.33
C ASN A 26 -2.76 -16.44 -6.93
N SER A 27 -2.86 -15.11 -7.03
CA SER A 27 -4.00 -14.46 -7.69
C SER A 27 -4.06 -14.78 -9.18
N ILE A 28 -2.92 -14.77 -9.90
CA ILE A 28 -2.88 -15.17 -11.31
C ILE A 28 -3.32 -16.64 -11.44
N LYS A 29 -2.74 -17.55 -10.67
CA LYS A 29 -3.09 -18.98 -10.72
C LYS A 29 -4.58 -19.25 -10.45
N LYS A 30 -5.17 -18.52 -9.51
CA LYS A 30 -6.60 -18.63 -9.20
C LYS A 30 -7.48 -18.18 -10.38
N PHE A 31 -7.03 -17.21 -11.13
CA PHE A 31 -7.80 -16.62 -12.21
C PHE A 31 -7.54 -17.24 -13.60
N GLU A 32 -6.37 -17.80 -13.78
CA GLU A 32 -6.05 -18.47 -15.05
C GLU A 32 -6.51 -19.93 -15.04
N SER A 33 -7.00 -20.32 -16.20
CA SER A 33 -7.38 -21.71 -16.41
C SER A 33 -6.14 -22.58 -16.57
N GLU A 34 -6.19 -23.78 -16.02
CA GLU A 34 -5.18 -24.80 -16.21
C GLU A 34 -5.83 -26.16 -16.48
N VAL A 35 -5.13 -27.02 -17.18
CA VAL A 35 -5.49 -28.42 -17.35
C VAL A 35 -4.36 -29.28 -16.81
N ILE A 36 -4.65 -30.00 -15.72
CA ILE A 36 -3.70 -30.94 -15.10
C ILE A 36 -4.18 -32.35 -15.40
N GLY A 37 -3.29 -33.18 -15.94
CA GLY A 37 -3.54 -34.60 -16.20
C GLY A 37 -3.30 -35.48 -14.99
N ASP A 38 -3.64 -36.78 -15.12
CA ASP A 38 -3.44 -37.77 -14.07
C ASP A 38 -1.97 -37.98 -13.70
N ASP A 39 -1.04 -37.63 -14.58
CA ASP A 39 0.41 -37.63 -14.35
C ASP A 39 0.91 -36.38 -13.62
N ASN A 40 0.00 -35.53 -13.11
CA ASN A 40 0.28 -34.29 -12.39
C ASN A 40 1.12 -33.30 -13.21
N LYS A 41 0.92 -33.26 -14.53
CA LYS A 41 1.54 -32.29 -15.45
C LYS A 41 0.49 -31.35 -16.01
N HIS A 42 0.93 -30.16 -16.39
CA HIS A 42 0.10 -29.20 -17.13
C HIS A 42 0.10 -29.58 -18.60
N TYR A 43 -1.08 -29.67 -19.18
CA TYR A 43 -1.32 -29.98 -20.60
C TYR A 43 -1.68 -28.73 -21.37
N THR A 44 -1.30 -28.68 -22.65
CA THR A 44 -1.79 -27.67 -23.58
C THR A 44 -3.28 -27.82 -23.79
N PHE A 45 -4.01 -26.71 -23.79
CA PHE A 45 -5.44 -26.64 -24.09
C PHE A 45 -5.78 -25.43 -24.99
N ASP A 46 -6.94 -25.49 -25.64
CA ASP A 46 -7.50 -24.38 -26.40
C ASP A 46 -8.36 -23.52 -25.47
N ASP A 47 -8.07 -22.21 -25.35
CA ASP A 47 -8.77 -21.29 -24.45
C ASP A 47 -10.24 -21.07 -24.80
N LYS A 48 -10.63 -21.28 -26.05
CA LYS A 48 -12.02 -21.21 -26.51
C LYS A 48 -12.88 -22.37 -26.04
N ASP A 49 -12.28 -23.51 -25.77
CA ASP A 49 -12.97 -24.70 -25.24
C ASP A 49 -13.15 -24.65 -23.70
N SER A 50 -12.75 -23.56 -23.08
CA SER A 50 -12.71 -23.39 -21.62
C SER A 50 -14.07 -23.41 -20.91
N GLY A 51 -15.18 -23.56 -21.61
CA GLY A 51 -16.53 -23.55 -21.02
C GLY A 51 -17.17 -24.93 -20.77
N LYS A 52 -16.62 -26.01 -21.33
CA LYS A 52 -17.17 -27.35 -21.19
C LYS A 52 -16.03 -28.37 -21.19
N GLU A 53 -15.86 -29.09 -20.09
CA GLU A 53 -14.86 -30.13 -19.90
C GLU A 53 -13.51 -29.85 -20.61
N LYS A 54 -12.61 -29.18 -19.93
CA LYS A 54 -11.22 -28.98 -20.36
C LYS A 54 -10.51 -30.32 -20.42
N THR A 55 -10.71 -31.05 -21.49
CA THR A 55 -9.97 -32.28 -21.74
C THR A 55 -8.86 -32.01 -22.73
N TRP A 56 -7.63 -32.36 -22.39
CA TRP A 56 -6.45 -32.27 -23.27
C TRP A 56 -6.67 -32.93 -24.63
N VAL A 57 -7.58 -33.90 -24.71
CA VAL A 57 -7.95 -34.64 -25.91
C VAL A 57 -8.47 -33.75 -27.05
N ARG A 58 -9.09 -32.59 -26.73
CA ARG A 58 -9.61 -31.68 -27.74
C ARG A 58 -8.58 -30.70 -28.31
N THR A 59 -7.44 -30.58 -27.64
CA THR A 59 -6.40 -29.62 -28.02
C THR A 59 -5.47 -30.11 -29.10
N ASN A 60 -5.62 -31.37 -29.51
CA ASN A 60 -4.65 -32.08 -30.36
C ASN A 60 -5.03 -32.10 -31.85
N THR A 61 -6.21 -31.62 -32.23
CA THR A 61 -6.69 -31.72 -33.61
C THR A 61 -7.10 -30.33 -34.14
N PRO A 62 -6.38 -29.78 -35.15
CA PRO A 62 -6.82 -28.57 -35.83
C PRO A 62 -8.17 -28.78 -36.53
N PRO A 63 -8.95 -27.68 -36.77
CA PRO A 63 -8.64 -26.31 -36.46
C PRO A 63 -8.86 -25.98 -34.96
N PHE A 64 -7.88 -25.25 -34.35
CA PHE A 64 -8.04 -24.73 -33.00
C PHE A 64 -8.99 -23.52 -33.05
N GLY A 65 -9.96 -23.48 -32.11
CA GLY A 65 -10.98 -22.41 -32.06
C GLY A 65 -10.47 -21.12 -31.42
N GLY A 66 -9.44 -21.20 -30.57
CA GLY A 66 -8.85 -20.12 -29.79
C GLY A 66 -7.32 -20.16 -29.78
N THR A 67 -6.73 -19.71 -28.70
CA THR A 67 -5.28 -19.70 -28.49
C THR A 67 -4.85 -20.92 -27.67
N LEU A 68 -3.84 -21.62 -28.14
CA LEU A 68 -3.25 -22.71 -27.37
C LEU A 68 -2.54 -22.15 -26.16
N THR A 69 -2.85 -22.71 -25.01
CA THR A 69 -2.39 -22.23 -23.69
C THR A 69 -1.88 -23.41 -22.87
N ILE A 70 -0.84 -23.19 -22.04
CA ILE A 70 -0.29 -24.20 -21.14
C ILE A 70 0.05 -23.59 -19.78
N GLY A 71 0.06 -24.38 -18.73
CA GLY A 71 0.28 -23.85 -17.38
C GLY A 71 -0.76 -22.82 -16.98
N TRP A 72 -0.37 -21.72 -16.39
CA TRP A 72 -1.25 -20.66 -15.93
C TRP A 72 -1.33 -19.51 -16.96
N GLY A 73 -1.88 -19.79 -18.12
CA GLY A 73 -2.12 -18.76 -19.15
C GLY A 73 -0.97 -18.53 -20.11
N HIS A 74 0.09 -19.35 -20.10
CA HIS A 74 1.20 -19.21 -21.03
C HIS A 74 0.82 -19.58 -22.47
N THR A 75 1.11 -18.67 -23.41
CA THR A 75 0.77 -18.82 -24.86
C THR A 75 2.03 -18.84 -25.76
N GLY A 76 3.19 -19.09 -25.18
CA GLY A 76 4.47 -19.13 -25.91
C GLY A 76 4.70 -20.40 -26.73
N PRO A 77 5.92 -20.63 -27.22
CA PRO A 77 6.28 -21.79 -28.03
C PRO A 77 6.03 -23.14 -27.35
N GLU A 78 5.96 -23.14 -26.01
CA GLU A 78 5.64 -24.32 -25.21
C GLU A 78 4.19 -24.75 -25.31
N ALA A 79 3.27 -23.80 -25.60
CA ALA A 79 1.84 -24.07 -25.79
C ALA A 79 1.55 -24.60 -27.19
N LYS A 80 2.10 -25.77 -27.51
CA LYS A 80 1.88 -26.48 -28.78
C LYS A 80 1.04 -27.74 -28.57
N PRO A 81 0.38 -28.26 -29.61
CA PRO A 81 -0.43 -29.45 -29.51
C PRO A 81 0.34 -30.61 -28.86
N ASN A 82 -0.33 -31.39 -28.02
CA ASN A 82 0.22 -32.55 -27.32
C ASN A 82 1.37 -32.28 -26.35
N ASN A 83 1.66 -31.01 -26.05
CA ASN A 83 2.71 -30.72 -25.08
C ASN A 83 2.19 -30.82 -23.63
N ARG A 84 3.08 -31.19 -22.76
CA ARG A 84 2.86 -31.27 -21.31
C ARG A 84 4.14 -30.87 -20.58
N ILE A 85 3.98 -30.10 -19.52
CA ILE A 85 5.08 -29.59 -18.73
C ILE A 85 4.90 -29.93 -17.24
N THR A 86 6.00 -30.02 -16.53
CA THR A 86 5.98 -30.19 -15.08
C THR A 86 5.49 -28.94 -14.37
N ASN A 87 5.04 -29.08 -13.12
CA ASN A 87 4.68 -27.92 -12.30
C ASN A 87 5.86 -26.94 -12.14
N ALA A 88 7.09 -27.42 -12.05
CA ALA A 88 8.28 -26.57 -11.98
C ALA A 88 8.49 -25.74 -13.26
N GLU A 89 8.24 -26.33 -14.42
CA GLU A 89 8.29 -25.59 -15.70
C GLU A 89 7.16 -24.58 -15.82
N ALA A 90 5.95 -24.94 -15.38
CA ALA A 90 4.82 -24.01 -15.35
C ALA A 90 5.11 -22.81 -14.42
N GLU A 91 5.73 -23.03 -13.25
CA GLU A 91 6.16 -21.96 -12.33
C GLU A 91 7.21 -21.04 -12.99
N ARG A 92 8.15 -21.62 -13.74
CA ARG A 92 9.15 -20.83 -14.48
C ARG A 92 8.48 -19.98 -15.57
N LEU A 93 7.61 -20.57 -16.38
CA LEU A 93 6.88 -19.84 -17.41
C LEU A 93 6.02 -18.71 -16.84
N LEU A 94 5.34 -18.96 -15.72
CA LEU A 94 4.59 -17.91 -15.02
C LEU A 94 5.51 -16.76 -14.57
N THR A 95 6.71 -17.05 -14.08
CA THR A 95 7.69 -16.03 -13.72
C THR A 95 8.10 -15.21 -14.94
N ASP A 96 8.47 -15.86 -16.03
CA ASP A 96 8.89 -15.22 -17.27
C ASP A 96 7.77 -14.32 -17.85
N ASP A 97 6.53 -14.79 -17.81
CA ASP A 97 5.36 -14.03 -18.27
C ASP A 97 5.09 -12.80 -17.38
N ILE A 98 5.11 -12.96 -16.06
CA ILE A 98 4.92 -11.83 -15.13
C ILE A 98 6.03 -10.78 -15.34
N GLU A 99 7.29 -11.19 -15.47
CA GLU A 99 8.39 -10.26 -15.71
C GLU A 99 8.25 -9.52 -17.05
N LYS A 100 7.81 -10.22 -18.08
CA LYS A 100 7.52 -9.64 -19.39
C LYS A 100 6.42 -8.57 -19.30
N GLU A 101 5.33 -8.89 -18.61
CA GLU A 101 4.21 -7.97 -18.46
C GLU A 101 4.55 -6.82 -17.48
N GLU A 102 5.40 -7.05 -16.47
CA GLU A 102 5.92 -5.97 -15.62
C GLU A 102 6.77 -4.99 -16.41
N ARG A 103 7.63 -5.45 -17.33
CA ARG A 103 8.39 -4.56 -18.23
C ARG A 103 7.45 -3.69 -19.07
N LYS A 104 6.43 -4.28 -19.70
CA LYS A 104 5.41 -3.52 -20.45
C LYS A 104 4.68 -2.51 -19.54
N THR A 105 4.42 -2.89 -18.29
CA THR A 105 3.77 -2.02 -17.31
C THR A 105 4.65 -0.81 -16.99
N LYS A 106 5.96 -1.00 -16.82
CA LYS A 106 6.92 0.09 -16.61
C LYS A 106 6.97 1.06 -17.80
N ASP A 107 6.89 0.52 -19.01
CA ASP A 107 6.84 1.33 -20.24
C ASP A 107 5.54 2.16 -20.34
N LEU A 108 4.41 1.60 -19.89
CA LEU A 108 3.12 2.29 -19.92
C LEU A 108 2.97 3.33 -18.80
N PHE A 109 3.56 3.08 -17.63
CA PHE A 109 3.37 3.90 -16.43
C PHE A 109 4.69 4.47 -15.91
N SER A 110 5.03 5.67 -16.33
CA SER A 110 6.33 6.34 -16.06
C SER A 110 6.73 6.47 -14.58
N LYS A 111 5.77 6.33 -13.67
CA LYS A 111 5.99 6.41 -12.21
C LYS A 111 5.81 5.05 -11.53
N TYR A 112 5.80 3.95 -12.27
CA TYR A 112 5.54 2.60 -11.76
C TYR A 112 6.34 2.26 -10.49
N ASP A 113 7.65 2.50 -10.50
CA ASP A 113 8.51 2.15 -9.37
C ASP A 113 8.18 2.89 -8.07
N LYS A 114 7.52 4.05 -8.16
CA LYS A 114 7.07 4.87 -7.02
C LYS A 114 5.74 4.42 -6.42
N TYR A 115 5.04 3.50 -7.06
CA TYR A 115 3.75 3.04 -6.57
C TYR A 115 3.90 1.95 -5.51
N PRO A 116 2.99 1.88 -4.54
CA PRO A 116 2.97 0.80 -3.56
C PRO A 116 2.66 -0.54 -4.24
N THR A 117 3.10 -1.65 -3.63
CA THR A 117 3.01 -3.00 -4.19
C THR A 117 1.60 -3.37 -4.65
N TYR A 118 0.56 -3.05 -3.88
CA TYR A 118 -0.82 -3.36 -4.26
C TYR A 118 -1.28 -2.62 -5.53
N VAL A 119 -0.75 -1.42 -5.81
CA VAL A 119 -1.00 -0.71 -7.07
C VAL A 119 -0.22 -1.35 -8.21
N LYS A 120 1.05 -1.71 -7.98
CA LYS A 120 1.88 -2.43 -8.97
C LYS A 120 1.20 -3.72 -9.40
N ARG A 121 0.70 -4.52 -8.45
CA ARG A 121 -0.08 -5.74 -8.72
C ARG A 121 -1.27 -5.47 -9.64
N ALA A 122 -2.07 -4.46 -9.33
CA ALA A 122 -3.26 -4.12 -10.12
C ALA A 122 -2.90 -3.67 -11.54
N LEU A 123 -1.82 -2.89 -11.71
CA LEU A 123 -1.35 -2.44 -13.02
C LEU A 123 -0.79 -3.60 -13.86
N VAL A 124 0.05 -4.45 -13.28
CA VAL A 124 0.60 -5.63 -13.96
C VAL A 124 -0.53 -6.59 -14.34
N ASN A 125 -1.51 -6.79 -13.45
CA ASN A 125 -2.68 -7.62 -13.75
C ASN A 125 -3.47 -7.08 -14.94
N ALA A 126 -3.73 -5.78 -15.00
CA ALA A 126 -4.44 -5.16 -16.11
C ALA A 126 -3.65 -5.27 -17.45
N VAL A 127 -2.32 -5.14 -17.41
CA VAL A 127 -1.46 -5.32 -18.59
C VAL A 127 -1.43 -6.79 -19.01
N TYR A 128 -1.26 -7.71 -18.07
CA TYR A 128 -1.26 -9.16 -18.29
C TYR A 128 -2.52 -9.63 -19.02
N ARG A 129 -3.64 -9.01 -18.72
CA ARG A 129 -4.95 -9.29 -19.34
C ARG A 129 -5.22 -8.53 -20.65
N GLY A 130 -4.29 -7.70 -21.10
CA GLY A 130 -4.50 -6.86 -22.28
C GLY A 130 -5.48 -5.69 -22.07
N GLU A 131 -5.82 -5.37 -20.82
CA GLU A 131 -6.76 -4.32 -20.44
C GLU A 131 -6.11 -2.92 -20.44
N ALA A 132 -4.80 -2.83 -20.69
CA ALA A 132 -4.03 -1.58 -20.67
C ALA A 132 -3.39 -1.30 -22.03
N LYS A 133 -3.71 -0.13 -22.59
CA LYS A 133 -3.06 0.42 -23.79
C LYS A 133 -2.79 1.90 -23.59
N SER A 134 -1.72 2.42 -24.17
CA SER A 134 -1.36 3.85 -24.07
C SER A 134 -2.46 4.80 -24.58
N SER A 135 -3.33 4.32 -25.48
CA SER A 135 -4.48 5.06 -26.00
C SER A 135 -5.64 5.18 -25.00
N TYR A 136 -5.73 4.32 -24.01
CA TYR A 136 -6.84 4.30 -23.05
C TYR A 136 -6.79 5.49 -22.09
N GLU A 137 -7.95 6.10 -21.88
CA GLU A 137 -8.06 7.31 -21.06
C GLU A 137 -7.68 7.07 -19.58
N TRP A 138 -7.99 5.89 -19.04
CA TRP A 138 -7.61 5.55 -17.68
C TRP A 138 -6.08 5.43 -17.52
N VAL A 139 -5.35 4.96 -18.53
CA VAL A 139 -3.88 4.88 -18.54
C VAL A 139 -3.29 6.30 -18.57
N LYS A 140 -3.81 7.18 -19.43
CA LYS A 140 -3.42 8.59 -19.49
C LYS A 140 -3.68 9.30 -18.16
N ASP A 141 -4.82 9.02 -17.53
CA ASP A 141 -5.20 9.61 -16.24
C ASP A 141 -4.27 9.17 -15.10
N ILE A 142 -3.84 7.89 -15.06
CA ILE A 142 -2.84 7.42 -14.08
C ILE A 142 -1.51 8.18 -14.26
N ASN A 143 -1.01 8.29 -15.49
CA ASN A 143 0.23 9.01 -15.77
C ASN A 143 0.13 10.51 -15.40
N ALA A 144 -1.06 11.09 -15.51
CA ALA A 144 -1.36 12.44 -15.06
C ALA A 144 -1.63 12.56 -13.55
N GLY A 145 -1.62 11.47 -12.80
CA GLY A 145 -1.92 11.43 -11.36
C GLY A 145 -3.40 11.57 -10.99
N LYS A 146 -4.31 11.41 -11.95
CA LYS A 146 -5.77 11.56 -11.79
C LYS A 146 -6.43 10.24 -11.41
N TRP A 147 -6.04 9.67 -10.28
CA TRP A 147 -6.39 8.31 -9.86
C TRP A 147 -7.89 8.04 -9.70
N PHE A 148 -8.68 9.00 -9.19
CA PHE A 148 -10.15 8.84 -9.12
C PHE A 148 -10.78 8.75 -10.49
N SER A 149 -10.34 9.59 -11.44
CA SER A 149 -10.79 9.56 -12.82
C SER A 149 -10.40 8.25 -13.52
N ALA A 150 -9.15 7.82 -13.33
CA ALA A 150 -8.64 6.56 -13.85
C ALA A 150 -9.46 5.36 -13.36
N ALA A 151 -9.72 5.28 -12.05
CA ALA A 151 -10.50 4.22 -11.47
C ALA A 151 -11.94 4.14 -12.02
N LYS A 152 -12.57 5.28 -12.26
CA LYS A 152 -13.89 5.33 -12.89
C LYS A 152 -13.84 4.83 -14.33
N LYS A 153 -12.94 5.36 -15.14
CA LYS A 153 -12.83 5.03 -16.57
C LYS A 153 -12.32 3.60 -16.83
N TYR A 154 -11.63 2.99 -15.85
CA TYR A 154 -11.11 1.63 -15.99
C TYR A 154 -12.22 0.59 -16.21
N LEU A 155 -13.39 0.78 -15.62
CA LEU A 155 -14.54 -0.11 -15.84
C LEU A 155 -15.48 0.38 -16.96
N GLU A 156 -15.27 1.57 -17.51
CA GLU A 156 -16.12 2.11 -18.58
C GLU A 156 -15.81 1.46 -19.94
N GLY A 157 -16.83 1.22 -20.72
CA GLY A 157 -16.69 0.74 -22.11
C GLY A 157 -16.47 -0.77 -22.27
N TRP A 158 -16.56 -1.53 -21.19
CA TRP A 158 -16.54 -2.99 -21.23
C TRP A 158 -17.96 -3.56 -21.24
N ASP A 159 -18.20 -4.54 -22.11
CA ASP A 159 -19.47 -5.31 -22.09
C ASP A 159 -19.41 -6.40 -20.99
N ILE A 160 -19.37 -5.96 -19.75
CA ILE A 160 -19.21 -6.79 -18.55
C ILE A 160 -20.24 -6.36 -17.51
N ASP A 161 -20.97 -7.34 -16.97
CA ASP A 161 -21.86 -7.12 -15.83
C ASP A 161 -21.07 -7.11 -14.51
N PHE A 162 -20.62 -5.93 -14.10
CA PHE A 162 -19.89 -5.74 -12.86
C PHE A 162 -20.72 -5.94 -11.58
N SER A 163 -22.05 -6.07 -11.68
CA SER A 163 -22.89 -6.40 -10.52
C SER A 163 -22.60 -7.80 -9.98
N LYS A 164 -22.06 -8.68 -10.83
CA LYS A 164 -21.62 -10.03 -10.47
C LYS A 164 -20.26 -10.11 -9.81
N ALA A 165 -19.51 -9.00 -9.77
CA ALA A 165 -18.26 -8.97 -9.01
C ALA A 165 -18.54 -9.26 -7.54
N LYS A 166 -17.73 -10.14 -6.93
CA LYS A 166 -17.88 -10.61 -5.54
C LYS A 166 -19.07 -11.56 -5.27
N ASP A 167 -19.83 -11.96 -6.28
CA ASP A 167 -20.75 -13.07 -6.14
C ASP A 167 -19.94 -14.38 -6.07
N PRO A 168 -20.08 -15.21 -5.02
CA PRO A 168 -19.32 -16.46 -4.88
C PRO A 168 -19.45 -17.40 -6.09
N LYS A 169 -20.58 -17.34 -6.80
CA LYS A 169 -20.81 -18.13 -8.02
C LYS A 169 -19.90 -17.72 -9.17
N TYR A 170 -19.46 -16.45 -9.19
CA TYR A 170 -18.62 -15.86 -10.22
C TYR A 170 -17.25 -15.44 -9.69
N GLU A 171 -16.87 -15.94 -8.51
CA GLU A 171 -15.59 -15.65 -7.89
C GLU A 171 -14.43 -16.01 -8.84
N GLY A 172 -13.50 -15.07 -9.01
CA GLY A 172 -12.38 -15.22 -9.95
C GLY A 172 -12.72 -14.89 -11.41
N GLY A 173 -13.97 -14.51 -11.71
CA GLY A 173 -14.33 -14.05 -13.05
C GLY A 173 -13.72 -12.68 -13.41
N LEU A 174 -13.84 -12.31 -14.69
CA LEU A 174 -13.27 -11.06 -15.20
C LEU A 174 -13.79 -9.82 -14.45
N ALA A 175 -15.09 -9.78 -14.13
CA ALA A 175 -15.69 -8.69 -13.37
C ALA A 175 -15.04 -8.53 -11.98
N ASP A 176 -14.81 -9.64 -11.26
CA ASP A 176 -14.19 -9.62 -9.93
C ASP A 176 -12.74 -9.11 -9.99
N ARG A 177 -11.96 -9.56 -10.97
CA ARG A 177 -10.59 -9.10 -11.20
C ARG A 177 -10.53 -7.61 -11.48
N MET A 178 -11.37 -7.11 -12.39
CA MET A 178 -11.39 -5.70 -12.76
C MET A 178 -11.83 -4.82 -11.59
N VAL A 179 -12.84 -5.23 -10.82
CA VAL A 179 -13.25 -4.50 -9.61
C VAL A 179 -12.16 -4.52 -8.53
N THR A 180 -11.40 -5.61 -8.43
CA THR A 180 -10.24 -5.68 -7.52
C THR A 180 -9.16 -4.69 -7.93
N ASN A 181 -8.80 -4.60 -9.21
CA ASN A 181 -7.85 -3.61 -9.72
C ASN A 181 -8.36 -2.17 -9.49
N GLN A 182 -9.63 -1.90 -9.81
CA GLN A 182 -10.25 -0.59 -9.55
C GLN A 182 -10.18 -0.22 -8.07
N THR A 183 -10.44 -1.17 -7.18
CA THR A 183 -10.38 -0.95 -5.72
C THR A 183 -8.99 -0.52 -5.28
N ALA A 184 -7.93 -1.11 -5.85
CA ALA A 184 -6.56 -0.69 -5.61
C ALA A 184 -6.31 0.76 -6.07
N PHE A 185 -6.81 1.15 -7.24
CA PHE A 185 -6.70 2.52 -7.74
C PHE A 185 -7.44 3.53 -6.85
N LEU A 186 -8.66 3.20 -6.42
CA LEU A 186 -9.44 4.04 -5.51
C LEU A 186 -8.78 4.18 -4.13
N LYS A 187 -8.22 3.10 -3.60
CA LYS A 187 -7.48 3.11 -2.33
C LYS A 187 -6.30 4.09 -2.44
N TYR A 188 -5.49 3.98 -3.48
CA TYR A 188 -4.34 4.86 -3.68
C TYR A 188 -4.74 6.32 -3.89
N ALA A 189 -5.82 6.57 -4.64
CA ALA A 189 -6.39 7.91 -4.79
C ALA A 189 -6.76 8.56 -3.44
N LYS A 190 -7.37 7.79 -2.54
CA LYS A 190 -7.72 8.23 -1.19
C LYS A 190 -6.47 8.52 -0.34
N GLU A 191 -5.47 7.65 -0.40
CA GLU A 191 -4.19 7.85 0.30
C GLU A 191 -3.48 9.13 -0.14
N LEU A 192 -3.42 9.38 -1.46
CA LEU A 192 -2.83 10.62 -2.01
C LEU A 192 -3.61 11.86 -1.58
N LYS A 193 -4.94 11.81 -1.57
CA LYS A 193 -5.79 12.91 -1.07
C LYS A 193 -5.49 13.19 0.39
N ASN A 194 -5.41 12.16 1.23
CA ASN A 194 -5.14 12.31 2.65
C ASN A 194 -3.72 12.87 2.90
N LYS A 195 -2.71 12.37 2.17
CA LYS A 195 -1.34 12.93 2.23
C LYS A 195 -1.32 14.41 1.84
N LYS A 196 -2.05 14.79 0.78
CA LYS A 196 -2.14 16.19 0.35
C LYS A 196 -2.84 17.07 1.38
N ILE A 197 -3.90 16.58 2.03
CA ILE A 197 -4.56 17.27 3.12
C ILE A 197 -3.58 17.46 4.29
N SER A 198 -2.89 16.40 4.72
CA SER A 198 -1.92 16.49 5.81
C SER A 198 -0.70 17.37 5.49
N SER A 199 -0.25 17.40 4.24
CA SER A 199 0.86 18.26 3.81
C SER A 199 0.48 19.75 3.67
N ASN A 200 -0.79 20.04 3.38
CA ASN A 200 -1.31 21.39 3.31
C ASN A 200 -1.82 21.91 4.67
N GLU A 201 -1.81 21.08 5.70
CA GLU A 201 -2.17 21.49 7.04
C GLU A 201 -1.12 22.44 7.58
N THR A 202 -1.55 23.66 7.95
CA THR A 202 -0.66 24.62 8.59
C THR A 202 -0.19 24.06 9.94
N GLN A 203 0.98 24.51 10.41
CA GLN A 203 1.49 24.11 11.74
C GLN A 203 0.46 24.39 12.84
N GLU A 204 -0.29 25.49 12.71
CA GLU A 204 -1.40 25.82 13.61
C GLU A 204 -2.51 24.76 13.62
N GLN A 205 -2.93 24.27 12.44
CA GLN A 205 -3.98 23.24 12.32
C GLN A 205 -3.51 21.90 12.89
N LYS A 206 -2.24 21.53 12.66
CA LYS A 206 -1.64 20.34 13.26
C LYS A 206 -1.65 20.44 14.79
N CYS A 207 -1.19 21.56 15.31
CA CYS A 207 -1.17 21.79 16.74
C CYS A 207 -2.58 21.75 17.36
N LYS A 208 -3.59 22.33 16.72
CA LYS A 208 -4.98 22.33 17.22
C LYS A 208 -5.63 20.94 17.31
N LYS A 209 -5.12 19.94 16.58
CA LYS A 209 -5.61 18.56 16.61
C LYS A 209 -4.93 17.68 17.66
N MET A 210 -3.77 18.10 18.19
CA MET A 210 -3.05 17.35 19.19
C MET A 210 -3.80 17.29 20.52
N GLN A 211 -3.75 16.15 21.18
CA GLN A 211 -4.27 16.02 22.55
C GLN A 211 -3.39 16.81 23.51
N PRO A 212 -3.95 17.33 24.61
CA PRO A 212 -3.19 18.13 25.58
C PRO A 212 -1.88 17.53 26.05
N LYS A 213 -1.86 16.21 26.28
CA LYS A 213 -0.66 15.45 26.67
C LYS A 213 0.43 15.40 25.58
N GLU A 214 0.05 15.51 24.32
CA GLU A 214 0.95 15.47 23.17
C GLU A 214 1.61 16.83 22.94
N LEU A 215 0.92 17.91 23.26
CA LEU A 215 1.40 19.28 23.08
C LEU A 215 2.63 19.61 23.91
N VAL A 216 2.81 18.93 25.05
CA VAL A 216 3.97 19.11 25.95
C VAL A 216 5.30 18.80 25.24
N TYR A 217 5.29 17.92 24.24
CA TYR A 217 6.47 17.50 23.50
C TYR A 217 6.68 18.27 22.18
N HIS A 218 5.81 19.25 21.88
CA HIS A 218 5.85 20.01 20.63
C HIS A 218 5.99 21.51 20.89
N PRO A 219 7.21 22.00 21.23
CA PRO A 219 7.47 23.43 21.53
C PRO A 219 7.08 24.37 20.40
N GLU A 220 7.09 23.89 19.17
CA GLU A 220 6.65 24.66 17.98
C GLU A 220 5.16 25.00 17.99
N CYS A 221 4.37 24.32 18.84
CA CYS A 221 2.96 24.58 19.00
C CYS A 221 2.64 25.67 20.03
N ASP A 222 3.59 26.03 20.89
CA ASP A 222 3.39 27.01 21.98
C ASP A 222 2.85 28.35 21.51
N LYS A 223 3.32 28.83 20.35
CA LYS A 223 2.89 30.13 19.78
C LYS A 223 1.41 30.15 19.37
N TYR A 224 0.80 28.98 19.09
CA TYR A 224 -0.60 28.92 18.66
C TYR A 224 -1.57 28.76 19.84
N PHE A 225 -1.07 28.39 21.02
CA PHE A 225 -1.90 28.12 22.20
C PHE A 225 -1.77 29.14 23.32
N LYS A 226 -0.76 30.03 23.29
CA LYS A 226 -0.51 31.01 24.36
C LYS A 226 -1.70 31.91 24.72
N SER A 227 -2.67 32.09 23.82
CA SER A 227 -3.86 32.93 24.09
C SER A 227 -5.17 32.14 24.29
N ASN A 228 -5.31 30.95 23.68
CA ASN A 228 -6.60 30.24 23.60
C ASN A 228 -6.70 29.03 24.54
N TYR A 229 -5.56 28.47 25.00
CA TYR A 229 -5.56 27.26 25.81
C TYR A 229 -6.11 27.51 27.22
N ASN A 230 -5.83 28.69 27.77
CA ASN A 230 -6.33 29.11 29.07
C ASN A 230 -7.87 29.22 29.12
N MET A 231 -8.52 29.59 28.00
CA MET A 231 -9.97 29.71 27.95
C MET A 231 -10.72 28.38 27.76
N LYS A 232 -10.15 27.41 27.04
CA LYS A 232 -10.87 26.19 26.67
C LYS A 232 -10.80 25.07 27.70
N TYR A 233 -9.71 25.01 28.50
CA TYR A 233 -9.46 23.90 29.44
C TYR A 233 -9.27 24.35 30.90
N GLY A 234 -9.43 25.63 31.19
CA GLY A 234 -9.30 26.15 32.57
C GLY A 234 -7.87 26.00 33.16
N ILE A 235 -6.87 25.75 32.30
CA ILE A 235 -5.50 25.54 32.72
C ILE A 235 -4.75 26.87 32.55
N ASP A 236 -4.41 27.54 33.64
CA ASP A 236 -3.54 28.72 33.63
C ASP A 236 -2.08 28.29 33.46
N LEU A 237 -1.65 28.16 32.20
CA LEU A 237 -0.28 27.75 31.85
C LEU A 237 0.78 28.78 32.29
N LYS A 238 0.40 30.02 32.63
CA LYS A 238 1.34 31.00 33.18
C LYS A 238 1.84 30.59 34.56
N ASN A 239 1.08 29.75 35.26
CA ASN A 239 1.35 29.35 36.64
C ASN A 239 1.72 27.87 36.80
N GLN A 240 2.00 27.15 35.70
CA GLN A 240 2.39 25.74 35.74
C GLN A 240 3.70 25.49 34.99
N TYR A 241 4.47 24.51 35.45
CA TYR A 241 5.71 24.06 34.85
C TYR A 241 5.70 22.52 34.70
N VAL A 242 6.07 22.02 33.55
CA VAL A 242 6.28 20.58 33.34
C VAL A 242 7.76 20.25 33.55
N VAL A 243 8.04 19.40 34.50
CA VAL A 243 9.39 18.96 34.88
C VAL A 243 10.06 18.27 33.70
N LYS A 244 11.27 18.69 33.38
CA LYS A 244 12.15 18.07 32.39
C LYS A 244 13.19 17.19 33.09
N GLN A 245 13.78 16.27 32.32
CA GLN A 245 14.87 15.43 32.79
C GLN A 245 16.04 16.30 33.32
N GLY A 246 16.48 16.07 34.54
CA GLY A 246 17.53 16.83 35.21
C GLY A 246 17.06 18.11 35.90
N ASP A 247 15.77 18.44 35.88
CA ASP A 247 15.23 19.56 36.63
C ASP A 247 15.22 19.26 38.16
N THR A 248 15.45 20.30 38.94
CA THR A 248 15.21 20.35 40.38
C THR A 248 14.27 21.49 40.70
N LEU A 249 13.62 21.48 41.85
CA LEU A 249 12.74 22.60 42.25
C LEU A 249 13.49 23.93 42.25
N SER A 250 14.77 23.95 42.63
CA SER A 250 15.62 25.13 42.58
C SER A 250 15.93 25.59 41.16
N SER A 251 16.25 24.67 40.26
CA SER A 251 16.52 25.01 38.86
C SER A 251 15.25 25.52 38.14
N ILE A 252 14.10 24.99 38.52
CA ILE A 252 12.81 25.47 38.01
C ILE A 252 12.50 26.88 38.50
N ALA A 253 12.66 27.12 39.81
CA ALA A 253 12.44 28.44 40.41
C ALA A 253 13.33 29.51 39.78
N ALA A 254 14.60 29.18 39.49
CA ALA A 254 15.56 30.09 38.86
C ALA A 254 15.17 30.53 37.41
N LYS A 255 14.26 29.79 36.75
CA LYS A 255 13.75 30.18 35.41
C LYS A 255 12.76 31.33 35.44
N TYR A 256 12.26 31.71 36.62
CA TYR A 256 11.27 32.76 36.77
C TYR A 256 11.91 34.04 37.34
N PRO A 257 11.63 35.23 36.77
CA PRO A 257 12.16 36.49 37.26
C PRO A 257 11.50 36.94 38.57
N ASP A 258 10.35 36.37 38.92
CA ASP A 258 9.61 36.68 40.15
C ASP A 258 10.30 35.99 41.35
N LYS A 259 10.98 36.79 42.20
CA LYS A 259 11.72 36.31 43.36
C LYS A 259 10.86 35.65 44.46
N THR A 260 9.53 35.74 44.37
CA THR A 260 8.61 35.02 45.26
C THR A 260 8.47 33.54 44.87
N ILE A 261 8.84 33.19 43.63
CA ILE A 261 8.88 31.79 43.14
C ILE A 261 10.20 31.17 43.59
N THR A 262 10.14 30.37 44.64
CA THR A 262 11.26 29.64 45.23
C THR A 262 11.00 28.15 45.21
N ALA A 263 12.03 27.31 45.38
CA ALA A 263 11.85 25.87 45.52
C ALA A 263 10.84 25.54 46.62
N ALA A 264 10.90 26.26 47.75
CA ALA A 264 10.01 26.09 48.89
C ALA A 264 8.55 26.47 48.54
N SER A 265 8.33 27.59 47.80
CA SER A 265 6.99 28.01 47.38
C SER A 265 6.39 27.02 46.41
N ILE A 266 7.15 26.52 45.43
CA ILE A 266 6.72 25.48 44.48
C ILE A 266 6.36 24.19 45.22
N LYS A 267 7.22 23.74 46.14
CA LYS A 267 6.98 22.57 46.99
C LYS A 267 5.68 22.68 47.78
N LYS A 268 5.48 23.80 48.45
CA LYS A 268 4.27 24.09 49.26
C LYS A 268 3.01 24.11 48.38
N LEU A 269 3.07 24.82 47.25
CA LEU A 269 1.94 24.99 46.33
C LEU A 269 1.44 23.66 45.71
N ASN A 270 2.36 22.69 45.57
CA ASN A 270 2.07 21.37 45.01
C ASN A 270 1.94 20.27 46.08
N ASN A 271 1.95 20.61 47.37
CA ASN A 271 1.87 19.66 48.48
C ASN A 271 2.89 18.51 48.40
N LEU A 272 4.12 18.80 47.90
CA LEU A 272 5.15 17.80 47.74
C LEU A 272 5.74 17.40 49.08
N LYS A 273 5.81 16.11 49.37
CA LYS A 273 6.40 15.57 50.62
C LYS A 273 7.93 15.60 50.63
N SER A 274 8.54 15.56 49.44
CA SER A 274 10.00 15.61 49.23
C SER A 274 10.35 16.58 48.11
N ASP A 275 11.65 16.83 47.90
CA ASP A 275 12.12 17.65 46.77
C ASP A 275 12.26 16.83 45.49
N ASN A 276 11.96 15.54 45.55
CA ASN A 276 11.98 14.66 44.38
C ASN A 276 10.81 14.98 43.46
N ILE A 277 11.15 15.25 42.21
CA ILE A 277 10.21 15.51 41.11
C ILE A 277 10.58 14.63 39.93
N GLU A 278 9.60 14.20 39.16
CA GLU A 278 9.79 13.29 38.05
C GLU A 278 9.60 14.01 36.70
N PRO A 279 10.37 13.66 35.66
CA PRO A 279 10.15 14.18 34.31
C PRO A 279 8.70 13.90 33.85
N GLY A 280 8.04 14.94 33.32
CA GLY A 280 6.63 14.90 32.91
C GLY A 280 5.66 15.31 34.03
N GLN A 281 6.09 15.45 35.29
CA GLN A 281 5.27 15.95 36.39
C GLN A 281 4.91 17.42 36.13
N THR A 282 3.62 17.80 36.33
CA THR A 282 3.19 19.19 36.23
C THR A 282 3.15 19.84 37.61
N LEU A 283 3.87 20.96 37.78
CA LEU A 283 3.96 21.73 38.99
C LEU A 283 3.25 23.07 38.82
N LYS A 284 2.44 23.46 39.83
CA LYS A 284 1.96 24.84 39.98
C LYS A 284 3.11 25.71 40.41
N ILE A 285 3.28 26.87 39.79
CA ILE A 285 4.40 27.78 40.07
C ILE A 285 3.94 29.03 40.82
N LYS A 286 2.72 29.46 40.56
CA LYS A 286 2.09 30.62 41.22
C LYS A 286 0.60 30.41 41.42
#